data_9865e7dff19a0164fa168a6706a64162
#
_entry.id   9865e7dff19a0164fa168a6706a64162
#
_cell.length_a   1.000
_cell.length_b   1.000
_cell.length_c   1.000
_cell.angle_alpha   90.00
_cell.angle_beta   90.00
_cell.angle_gamma   90.00
#
_symmetry.space_group_name_H-M   'P 1'
#
loop_
_entity.id
_entity.type
_entity.pdbx_description
1 polymer ?
#
loop_
_entity_poly.entity_id
_entity_poly.type
_entity_poly.pdbx_seq_one_letter_code
_entity_poly.pdbx_strand_id
1 'polypeptide(L)'
;DRYLQSPGAELRRALTLAIDMAAASEGLFDPTVQALWEAHVDWFTAAPDAGTLPEELIARARMAVDWRGVRIEAGAISLGQGQRVTLNGLGQGYVTDRITELLAGRGLKHVLVDLGEQRAMEPRLDGNAWQIARAGQAPIALRHGALATSEGAGCVLGAGGAAHHLFDPRSGRSAAHWKALTVHHRSAATADALSTAFY
;
A
#
# COMPACT_ATOMS: atom_id res chain seq x y z
N ASP A 1 -1.01 -20.42 10.21
CA ASP A 1 -2.33 -20.90 9.74
C ASP A 1 -2.68 -20.24 8.43
N ARG A 2 -3.18 -21.02 7.45
CA ARG A 2 -3.61 -20.53 6.13
C ARG A 2 -5.11 -20.22 6.08
N TYR A 3 -5.75 -20.22 7.23
CA TYR A 3 -7.20 -20.09 7.33
C TYR A 3 -7.56 -19.24 8.55
N LEU A 4 -8.32 -18.17 8.33
CA LEU A 4 -8.85 -17.30 9.36
C LEU A 4 -10.38 -17.44 9.37
N GLN A 5 -10.93 -18.00 10.44
CA GLN A 5 -12.37 -18.06 10.66
C GLN A 5 -12.92 -16.74 11.21
N SER A 6 -14.11 -16.38 10.80
CA SER A 6 -14.85 -15.22 11.29
C SER A 6 -14.03 -13.92 11.25
N PRO A 7 -13.43 -13.58 10.10
CA PRO A 7 -12.68 -12.32 9.97
C PRO A 7 -13.60 -11.14 10.25
N GLY A 8 -13.08 -10.13 10.96
CA GLY A 8 -13.80 -8.88 11.18
C GLY A 8 -14.20 -8.22 9.86
N ALA A 9 -15.33 -7.50 9.86
CA ALA A 9 -15.89 -6.89 8.66
C ALA A 9 -14.90 -5.92 7.97
N GLU A 10 -14.14 -5.14 8.75
CA GLU A 10 -13.17 -4.18 8.22
C GLU A 10 -11.98 -4.88 7.55
N LEU A 11 -11.44 -5.94 8.15
CA LEU A 11 -10.38 -6.73 7.52
C LEU A 11 -10.84 -7.34 6.20
N ARG A 12 -12.05 -7.87 6.17
CA ARG A 12 -12.64 -8.45 4.97
C ARG A 12 -12.79 -7.41 3.86
N ARG A 13 -13.31 -6.21 4.20
CA ARG A 13 -13.45 -5.10 3.24
C ARG A 13 -12.10 -4.64 2.70
N ALA A 14 -11.13 -4.42 3.58
CA ALA A 14 -9.79 -3.96 3.18
C ALA A 14 -9.10 -5.00 2.29
N LEU A 15 -9.19 -6.28 2.62
CA LEU A 15 -8.59 -7.34 1.82
C LEU A 15 -9.32 -7.54 0.49
N THR A 16 -10.67 -7.41 0.46
CA THR A 16 -11.44 -7.43 -0.80
C THR A 16 -10.96 -6.32 -1.72
N LEU A 17 -10.85 -5.09 -1.20
CA LEU A 17 -10.32 -3.97 -1.97
C LEU A 17 -8.90 -4.24 -2.48
N ALA A 18 -8.03 -4.84 -1.66
CA ALA A 18 -6.68 -5.21 -2.06
C ALA A 18 -6.66 -6.20 -3.24
N ILE A 19 -7.55 -7.19 -3.22
CA ILE A 19 -7.70 -8.16 -4.32
C ILE A 19 -8.28 -7.49 -5.58
N ASP A 20 -9.27 -6.61 -5.43
CA ASP A 20 -9.82 -5.84 -6.55
C ASP A 20 -8.75 -4.96 -7.21
N MET A 21 -7.90 -4.31 -6.41
CA MET A 21 -6.77 -3.51 -6.92
C MET A 21 -5.70 -4.38 -7.59
N ALA A 22 -5.41 -5.57 -7.05
CA ALA A 22 -4.51 -6.53 -7.67
C ALA A 22 -5.04 -6.98 -9.04
N ALA A 23 -6.33 -7.27 -9.14
CA ALA A 23 -6.97 -7.62 -10.40
C ALA A 23 -6.96 -6.45 -11.41
N ALA A 24 -7.31 -5.24 -10.97
CA ALA A 24 -7.37 -4.05 -11.82
C ALA A 24 -5.98 -3.60 -12.33
N SER A 25 -4.91 -3.85 -11.56
CA SER A 25 -3.54 -3.54 -11.93
C SER A 25 -2.80 -4.70 -12.61
N GLU A 26 -3.51 -5.80 -12.93
CA GLU A 26 -2.91 -7.01 -13.52
C GLU A 26 -1.76 -7.58 -12.67
N GLY A 27 -1.85 -7.42 -11.33
CA GLY A 27 -0.86 -7.90 -10.37
C GLY A 27 0.36 -7.00 -10.18
N LEU A 28 0.34 -5.74 -10.66
CA LEU A 28 1.36 -4.74 -10.29
C LEU A 28 1.24 -4.36 -8.81
N PHE A 29 0.01 -4.25 -8.30
CA PHE A 29 -0.27 -4.30 -6.89
C PHE A 29 -0.59 -5.75 -6.51
N ASP A 30 0.09 -6.31 -5.53
CA ASP A 30 -0.22 -7.66 -5.03
C ASP A 30 -0.07 -7.69 -3.51
N PRO A 31 -1.16 -7.92 -2.74
CA PRO A 31 -1.07 -7.97 -1.29
C PRO A 31 -0.30 -9.18 -0.77
N THR A 32 0.06 -10.15 -1.61
CA THR A 32 0.83 -11.33 -1.20
C THR A 32 2.35 -11.12 -1.24
N VAL A 33 2.84 -9.92 -1.59
CA VAL A 33 4.28 -9.57 -1.57
C VAL A 33 4.93 -9.65 -0.18
N GLN A 34 4.16 -9.91 0.86
CA GLN A 34 4.66 -10.08 2.22
C GLN A 34 5.80 -11.13 2.31
N ALA A 35 5.74 -12.18 1.49
CA ALA A 35 6.81 -13.17 1.44
C ALA A 35 8.13 -12.60 0.92
N LEU A 36 8.09 -11.65 -0.02
CA LEU A 36 9.27 -10.92 -0.51
C LEU A 36 9.81 -9.99 0.57
N TRP A 37 8.92 -9.25 1.23
CA TRP A 37 9.30 -8.38 2.34
C TRP A 37 10.07 -9.16 3.41
N GLU A 38 9.52 -10.27 3.88
CA GLU A 38 10.15 -11.10 4.91
C GLU A 38 11.52 -11.64 4.46
N ALA A 39 11.63 -12.14 3.23
CA ALA A 39 12.90 -12.63 2.70
C ALA A 39 13.99 -11.55 2.67
N HIS A 40 13.63 -10.31 2.29
CA HIS A 40 14.57 -9.18 2.29
C HIS A 40 14.93 -8.75 3.71
N VAL A 41 13.94 -8.65 4.62
CA VAL A 41 14.18 -8.28 6.02
C VAL A 41 15.09 -9.30 6.70
N ASP A 42 14.81 -10.59 6.54
CA ASP A 42 15.62 -11.66 7.14
C ASP A 42 17.07 -11.61 6.61
N TRP A 43 17.24 -11.41 5.31
CA TRP A 43 18.56 -11.30 4.68
C TRP A 43 19.37 -10.13 5.23
N PHE A 44 18.82 -8.92 5.22
CA PHE A 44 19.52 -7.73 5.67
C PHE A 44 19.64 -7.64 7.20
N THR A 45 18.79 -8.34 7.95
CA THR A 45 18.94 -8.49 9.41
C THR A 45 20.13 -9.39 9.74
N ALA A 46 20.28 -10.48 8.99
CA ALA A 46 21.40 -11.43 9.20
C ALA A 46 22.74 -10.86 8.71
N ALA A 47 22.74 -10.06 7.65
CA ALA A 47 23.94 -9.48 7.03
C ALA A 47 23.66 -8.06 6.52
N PRO A 48 23.71 -7.02 7.38
CA PRO A 48 23.34 -5.65 7.02
C PRO A 48 24.17 -5.06 5.86
N ASP A 49 25.41 -5.46 5.72
CA ASP A 49 26.33 -5.02 4.68
C ASP A 49 26.32 -5.93 3.43
N ALA A 50 25.48 -6.97 3.43
CA ALA A 50 25.31 -7.80 2.24
C ALA A 50 24.76 -6.96 1.09
N GLY A 51 25.17 -7.32 -0.11
CA GLY A 51 24.57 -6.75 -1.31
C GLY A 51 23.11 -7.16 -1.49
N THR A 52 22.63 -7.20 -2.71
CA THR A 52 21.25 -7.60 -3.01
C THR A 52 20.96 -9.03 -2.54
N LEU A 53 19.67 -9.27 -2.22
CA LEU A 53 19.19 -10.64 -1.91
C LEU A 53 19.54 -11.60 -3.07
N PRO A 54 20.09 -12.80 -2.79
CA PRO A 54 20.39 -13.81 -3.81
C PRO A 54 19.17 -14.23 -4.62
N GLU A 55 19.39 -14.51 -5.92
CA GLU A 55 18.32 -14.84 -6.86
C GLU A 55 17.49 -16.05 -6.45
N GLU A 56 18.13 -17.06 -5.85
CA GLU A 56 17.46 -18.28 -5.39
C GLU A 56 16.47 -17.98 -4.26
N LEU A 57 16.81 -17.03 -3.38
CA LEU A 57 15.91 -16.61 -2.29
C LEU A 57 14.76 -15.75 -2.82
N ILE A 58 15.03 -14.87 -3.79
CA ILE A 58 13.98 -14.12 -4.49
C ILE A 58 13.02 -15.08 -5.18
N ALA A 59 13.54 -16.02 -5.96
CA ALA A 59 12.74 -17.00 -6.69
C ALA A 59 11.87 -17.84 -5.74
N ARG A 60 12.42 -18.26 -4.60
CA ARG A 60 11.68 -18.99 -3.57
C ARG A 60 10.55 -18.16 -2.96
N ALA A 61 10.81 -16.90 -2.61
CA ALA A 61 9.80 -16.02 -2.03
C ALA A 61 8.68 -15.71 -3.04
N ARG A 62 9.04 -15.52 -4.32
CA ARG A 62 8.10 -15.27 -5.41
C ARG A 62 7.09 -16.41 -5.64
N MET A 63 7.43 -17.65 -5.33
CA MET A 63 6.46 -18.77 -5.43
C MET A 63 5.23 -18.59 -4.55
N ALA A 64 5.30 -17.74 -3.52
CA ALA A 64 4.19 -17.42 -2.64
C ALA A 64 3.45 -16.12 -3.05
N VAL A 65 3.89 -15.44 -4.12
CA VAL A 65 3.28 -14.19 -4.60
C VAL A 65 2.31 -14.50 -5.72
N ASP A 66 1.03 -14.53 -5.39
CA ASP A 66 -0.09 -14.68 -6.33
C ASP A 66 -1.41 -14.32 -5.61
N TRP A 67 -1.90 -13.13 -5.84
CA TRP A 67 -3.17 -12.66 -5.26
C TRP A 67 -4.36 -13.58 -5.59
N ARG A 68 -4.31 -14.33 -6.69
CA ARG A 68 -5.36 -15.27 -7.09
C ARG A 68 -5.51 -16.46 -6.14
N GLY A 69 -4.48 -16.73 -5.33
CA GLY A 69 -4.51 -17.75 -4.29
C GLY A 69 -5.29 -17.35 -3.02
N VAL A 70 -5.60 -16.06 -2.87
CA VAL A 70 -6.37 -15.55 -1.72
C VAL A 70 -7.86 -15.78 -1.97
N ARG A 71 -8.55 -16.42 -1.02
CA ARG A 71 -9.99 -16.64 -1.07
C ARG A 71 -10.65 -15.89 0.07
N ILE A 72 -11.65 -15.08 -0.25
CA ILE A 72 -12.43 -14.29 0.73
C ILE A 72 -13.88 -14.75 0.64
N GLU A 73 -14.33 -15.44 1.67
CA GLU A 73 -15.68 -15.95 1.80
C GLU A 73 -16.42 -15.24 2.93
N ALA A 74 -17.74 -15.43 3.03
CA ALA A 74 -18.55 -14.75 4.06
C ALA A 74 -18.06 -15.04 5.49
N GLY A 75 -17.62 -16.26 5.77
CA GLY A 75 -17.20 -16.70 7.11
C GLY A 75 -15.70 -16.96 7.26
N ALA A 76 -14.90 -16.78 6.21
CA ALA A 76 -13.49 -17.15 6.25
C ALA A 76 -12.63 -16.41 5.23
N ILE A 77 -11.34 -16.32 5.54
CA ILE A 77 -10.29 -15.98 4.58
C ILE A 77 -9.31 -17.15 4.54
N SER A 78 -8.94 -17.60 3.36
CA SER A 78 -7.91 -18.62 3.17
C SER A 78 -6.85 -18.17 2.17
N LEU A 79 -5.63 -18.64 2.41
CA LEU A 79 -4.46 -18.32 1.61
C LEU A 79 -3.92 -19.59 0.95
N GLY A 80 -3.29 -19.43 -0.19
CA GLY A 80 -2.55 -20.51 -0.86
C GLY A 80 -1.33 -20.97 -0.04
N GLN A 81 -0.64 -21.98 -0.54
CA GLN A 81 0.51 -22.55 0.15
C GLN A 81 1.66 -21.53 0.23
N GLY A 82 2.16 -21.29 1.45
CA GLY A 82 3.24 -20.35 1.71
C GLY A 82 2.87 -18.88 1.60
N GLN A 83 1.62 -18.56 1.17
CA GLN A 83 1.17 -17.18 1.05
C GLN A 83 1.05 -16.49 2.40
N ARG A 84 1.37 -15.21 2.38
CA ARG A 84 1.14 -14.25 3.45
C ARG A 84 0.65 -12.96 2.82
N VAL A 85 -0.15 -12.19 3.54
CA VAL A 85 -0.73 -10.95 3.02
C VAL A 85 -0.27 -9.74 3.84
N THR A 86 -0.10 -8.64 3.16
CA THR A 86 0.10 -7.31 3.74
C THR A 86 -0.92 -6.34 3.18
N LEU A 87 -1.30 -5.37 3.99
CA LEU A 87 -2.14 -4.25 3.57
C LEU A 87 -1.36 -2.92 3.53
N ASN A 88 -0.03 -2.98 3.66
CA ASN A 88 0.80 -1.77 3.75
C ASN A 88 0.66 -0.84 2.54
N GLY A 89 0.39 -1.38 1.35
CA GLY A 89 0.23 -0.59 0.13
C GLY A 89 -1.18 -0.01 -0.10
N LEU A 90 -2.10 -0.13 0.87
CA LEU A 90 -3.42 0.53 0.83
C LEU A 90 -4.01 0.81 2.23
N GLY A 91 -3.38 0.33 3.28
CA GLY A 91 -3.95 0.35 4.62
C GLY A 91 -4.08 1.76 5.19
N GLN A 92 -3.11 2.63 4.97
CA GLN A 92 -3.18 4.02 5.39
C GLN A 92 -4.30 4.76 4.65
N GLY A 93 -4.39 4.58 3.34
CA GLY A 93 -5.48 5.12 2.53
C GLY A 93 -6.84 4.59 2.98
N TYR A 94 -6.94 3.29 3.29
CA TYR A 94 -8.18 2.68 3.78
C TYR A 94 -8.65 3.29 5.11
N VAL A 95 -7.76 3.43 6.08
CA VAL A 95 -8.09 4.06 7.37
C VAL A 95 -8.47 5.52 7.18
N THR A 96 -7.75 6.25 6.31
CA THR A 96 -8.07 7.64 5.95
C THR A 96 -9.48 7.77 5.38
N ASP A 97 -9.89 6.86 4.48
CA ASP A 97 -11.24 6.82 3.93
C ASP A 97 -12.29 6.55 5.02
N ARG A 98 -12.04 5.55 5.90
CA ARG A 98 -12.97 5.20 6.98
C ARG A 98 -13.17 6.35 7.98
N ILE A 99 -12.09 7.04 8.37
CA ILE A 99 -12.18 8.21 9.24
C ILE A 99 -12.91 9.36 8.55
N THR A 100 -12.64 9.58 7.26
CA THR A 100 -13.34 10.59 6.47
C THR A 100 -14.85 10.33 6.43
N GLU A 101 -15.27 9.09 6.19
CA GLU A 101 -16.70 8.69 6.21
C GLU A 101 -17.34 8.89 7.59
N LEU A 102 -16.61 8.55 8.66
CA LEU A 102 -17.07 8.77 10.04
C LEU A 102 -17.32 10.26 10.34
N LEU A 103 -16.39 11.12 9.91
CA LEU A 103 -16.52 12.59 10.10
C LEU A 103 -17.66 13.15 9.25
N ALA A 104 -17.81 12.70 8.02
CA ALA A 104 -18.92 13.06 7.14
C ALA A 104 -20.28 12.70 7.77
N GLY A 105 -20.39 11.49 8.33
CA GLY A 105 -21.59 11.02 9.02
C GLY A 105 -21.95 11.85 10.28
N ARG A 106 -21.01 12.64 10.80
CA ARG A 106 -21.22 13.61 11.89
C ARG A 106 -21.45 15.04 11.41
N GLY A 107 -21.62 15.25 10.11
CA GLY A 107 -21.90 16.55 9.50
C GLY A 107 -20.67 17.43 9.27
N LEU A 108 -19.46 16.93 9.50
CA LEU A 108 -18.22 17.66 9.21
C LEU A 108 -17.94 17.56 7.70
N LYS A 109 -17.73 18.70 7.05
CA LYS A 109 -17.52 18.76 5.58
C LYS A 109 -16.19 19.39 5.19
N HIS A 110 -15.81 20.50 5.80
CA HIS A 110 -14.58 21.24 5.49
C HIS A 110 -13.42 20.69 6.31
N VAL A 111 -13.01 19.46 5.99
CA VAL A 111 -11.98 18.69 6.71
C VAL A 111 -10.97 18.13 5.74
N LEU A 112 -9.71 18.21 6.11
CA LEU A 112 -8.63 17.43 5.58
C LEU A 112 -8.25 16.35 6.61
N VAL A 113 -8.34 15.10 6.23
CA VAL A 113 -7.82 13.95 7.01
C VAL A 113 -6.44 13.61 6.48
N ASP A 114 -5.46 13.52 7.37
CA ASP A 114 -4.08 13.12 7.07
C ASP A 114 -3.65 12.05 8.08
N LEU A 115 -3.53 10.82 7.61
CA LEU A 115 -3.10 9.64 8.38
C LEU A 115 -1.97 8.89 7.66
N GLY A 116 -1.11 9.65 6.98
CA GLY A 116 -0.11 9.16 6.04
C GLY A 116 -0.54 9.49 4.61
N GLU A 117 -1.81 9.18 4.28
CA GLU A 117 -2.45 9.63 3.05
C GLU A 117 -3.43 10.76 3.33
N GLN A 118 -3.53 11.75 2.42
CA GLN A 118 -4.35 12.93 2.62
C GLN A 118 -5.69 12.79 1.88
N ARG A 119 -6.80 13.11 2.55
CA ARG A 119 -8.12 13.20 1.93
C ARG A 119 -8.86 14.46 2.33
N ALA A 120 -9.18 15.31 1.34
CA ALA A 120 -10.03 16.48 1.49
C ALA A 120 -11.48 16.12 1.14
N MET A 121 -12.41 16.48 2.04
CA MET A 121 -13.85 16.28 1.80
C MET A 121 -14.42 17.43 0.98
N GLU A 122 -14.22 18.64 1.45
CA GLU A 122 -14.61 19.92 0.84
C GLU A 122 -13.42 20.88 0.96
N PRO A 123 -13.41 21.97 0.17
CA PRO A 123 -12.45 23.04 0.37
C PRO A 123 -12.52 23.60 1.80
N ARG A 124 -11.51 24.33 2.21
CA ARG A 124 -11.49 25.06 3.47
C ARG A 124 -12.72 25.98 3.59
N LEU A 125 -13.09 26.38 4.79
CA LEU A 125 -14.22 27.27 5.06
C LEU A 125 -14.11 28.63 4.32
N ASP A 126 -12.88 29.10 4.07
CA ASP A 126 -12.62 30.33 3.30
C ASP A 126 -12.71 30.11 1.78
N GLY A 127 -13.12 28.94 1.31
CA GLY A 127 -13.24 28.56 -0.09
C GLY A 127 -11.92 28.20 -0.77
N ASN A 128 -10.78 28.31 -0.08
CA ASN A 128 -9.47 27.95 -0.62
C ASN A 128 -9.23 26.45 -0.62
N ALA A 129 -8.33 26.00 -1.49
CA ALA A 129 -7.83 24.62 -1.48
C ALA A 129 -6.92 24.37 -0.28
N TRP A 130 -6.90 23.13 0.20
CA TRP A 130 -5.89 22.62 1.12
C TRP A 130 -4.55 22.56 0.39
N GLN A 131 -3.48 23.02 1.04
CA GLN A 131 -2.14 23.00 0.46
C GLN A 131 -1.37 21.81 1.04
N ILE A 132 -1.15 20.80 0.22
CA ILE A 132 -0.43 19.58 0.61
C ILE A 132 1.06 19.80 0.30
N ALA A 133 1.86 19.88 1.36
CA ALA A 133 3.30 20.08 1.23
C ALA A 133 3.97 18.83 0.63
N ARG A 134 5.00 19.06 -0.19
CA ARG A 134 5.86 18.02 -0.75
C ARG A 134 7.32 18.42 -0.57
N ALA A 135 8.16 17.49 -0.13
CA ALA A 135 9.58 17.77 0.09
C ALA A 135 10.25 18.26 -1.20
N GLY A 136 10.82 19.47 -1.16
CA GLY A 136 11.56 20.05 -2.29
C GLY A 136 10.75 20.37 -3.54
N GLN A 137 9.41 20.36 -3.47
CA GLN A 137 8.53 20.65 -4.60
C GLN A 137 7.43 21.66 -4.20
N ALA A 138 6.77 22.24 -5.21
CA ALA A 138 5.60 23.08 -4.97
C ALA A 138 4.45 22.24 -4.33
N PRO A 139 3.68 22.84 -3.39
CA PRO A 139 2.56 22.16 -2.77
C PRO A 139 1.48 21.83 -3.81
N ILE A 140 0.72 20.78 -3.55
CA ILE A 140 -0.47 20.42 -4.34
C ILE A 140 -1.71 21.07 -3.72
N ALA A 141 -2.47 21.81 -4.51
CA ALA A 141 -3.75 22.37 -4.10
C ALA A 141 -4.85 21.28 -4.19
N LEU A 142 -5.33 20.80 -3.04
CA LEU A 142 -6.36 19.76 -2.96
C LEU A 142 -7.68 20.37 -2.49
N ARG A 143 -8.70 20.28 -3.33
CA ARG A 143 -10.06 20.76 -3.00
C ARG A 143 -10.97 19.62 -2.57
N HIS A 144 -10.86 18.49 -3.26
CA HIS A 144 -11.64 17.26 -3.05
C HIS A 144 -10.79 16.04 -3.39
N GLY A 145 -11.15 14.90 -2.81
CA GLY A 145 -10.46 13.64 -3.09
C GLY A 145 -9.24 13.45 -2.22
N ALA A 146 -8.39 12.55 -2.62
CA ALA A 146 -7.24 12.10 -1.86
C ALA A 146 -5.96 12.14 -2.68
N LEU A 147 -4.85 12.30 -1.98
CA LEU A 147 -3.49 12.14 -2.49
C LEU A 147 -2.81 11.03 -1.71
N ALA A 148 -2.15 10.14 -2.42
CA ALA A 148 -1.27 9.13 -1.87
C ALA A 148 0.08 9.17 -2.58
N THR A 149 1.16 8.98 -1.85
CA THR A 149 2.52 9.05 -2.40
C THR A 149 3.34 7.85 -1.98
N SER A 150 3.77 7.07 -2.94
CA SER A 150 4.74 6.00 -2.75
C SER A 150 6.15 6.50 -3.03
N GLU A 151 7.08 6.20 -2.10
CA GLU A 151 8.48 6.60 -2.17
C GLU A 151 9.38 5.51 -1.60
N GLY A 152 10.33 5.01 -2.37
CA GLY A 152 11.25 3.96 -1.94
C GLY A 152 12.11 4.36 -0.74
N ALA A 153 12.48 5.64 -0.64
CA ALA A 153 13.25 6.18 0.48
C ALA A 153 12.48 6.15 1.82
N GLY A 154 11.16 5.94 1.81
CA GLY A 154 10.34 5.86 3.02
C GLY A 154 10.66 4.66 3.92
N CYS A 155 11.14 3.55 3.35
CA CYS A 155 11.63 2.41 4.12
C CYS A 155 12.68 1.64 3.32
N VAL A 156 13.94 1.85 3.66
CA VAL A 156 15.09 1.22 3.02
C VAL A 156 15.58 0.01 3.80
N LEU A 157 16.15 -0.95 3.10
CA LEU A 157 16.72 -2.19 3.60
C LEU A 157 18.18 -2.31 3.17
N GLY A 158 19.01 -2.82 4.09
CA GLY A 158 20.44 -2.99 3.88
C GLY A 158 21.25 -1.70 3.91
N ALA A 159 22.55 -1.84 4.05
CA ALA A 159 23.47 -0.70 4.06
C ALA A 159 23.44 0.02 2.70
N GLY A 160 23.44 1.35 2.74
CA GLY A 160 23.41 2.17 1.54
C GLY A 160 22.11 2.14 0.74
N GLY A 161 21.00 1.54 1.31
CA GLY A 161 19.72 1.46 0.62
C GLY A 161 19.74 0.44 -0.53
N ALA A 162 20.36 -0.71 -0.32
CA ALA A 162 20.48 -1.77 -1.32
C ALA A 162 19.11 -2.29 -1.83
N ALA A 163 18.06 -2.15 -1.02
CA ALA A 163 16.68 -2.43 -1.36
C ALA A 163 15.72 -1.50 -0.59
N HIS A 164 14.46 -1.50 -0.95
CA HIS A 164 13.39 -0.80 -0.24
C HIS A 164 12.07 -1.61 -0.34
N HIS A 165 11.07 -1.18 0.43
CA HIS A 165 9.81 -1.90 0.67
C HIS A 165 8.84 -2.00 -0.52
N LEU A 166 9.03 -1.23 -1.58
CA LEU A 166 8.17 -1.28 -2.77
C LEU A 166 8.73 -2.29 -3.77
N PHE A 167 8.14 -3.47 -3.80
CA PHE A 167 8.57 -4.57 -4.67
C PHE A 167 7.76 -4.63 -5.95
N ASP A 168 8.42 -4.88 -7.08
CA ASP A 168 7.74 -5.39 -8.28
C ASP A 168 7.42 -6.88 -8.06
N PRO A 169 6.15 -7.27 -7.98
CA PRO A 169 5.75 -8.67 -7.73
C PRO A 169 6.27 -9.65 -8.80
N ARG A 170 6.51 -9.14 -10.02
CA ARG A 170 6.97 -9.95 -11.16
C ARG A 170 8.44 -10.28 -11.08
N SER A 171 9.27 -9.35 -10.63
CA SER A 171 10.72 -9.55 -10.47
C SER A 171 11.09 -9.99 -9.05
N GLY A 172 10.28 -9.65 -8.04
CA GLY A 172 10.58 -9.84 -6.63
C GLY A 172 11.64 -8.89 -6.09
N ARG A 173 12.02 -7.89 -6.86
CA ARG A 173 13.03 -6.87 -6.50
C ARG A 173 12.35 -5.55 -6.18
N SER A 174 13.04 -4.68 -5.44
CA SER A 174 12.58 -3.30 -5.26
C SER A 174 12.48 -2.59 -6.61
N ALA A 175 11.37 -1.92 -6.85
CA ALA A 175 11.16 -1.11 -8.04
C ALA A 175 12.11 0.09 -8.06
N ALA A 176 12.55 0.53 -9.24
CA ALA A 176 13.55 1.59 -9.37
C ALA A 176 13.21 2.61 -10.48
N HIS A 177 11.95 2.69 -10.90
CA HIS A 177 11.54 3.55 -12.01
C HIS A 177 11.37 5.00 -11.58
N TRP A 178 10.93 5.24 -10.34
CA TRP A 178 10.58 6.57 -9.84
C TRP A 178 11.30 6.83 -8.51
N LYS A 179 11.52 8.10 -8.18
CA LYS A 179 11.92 8.51 -6.82
C LYS A 179 10.71 8.55 -5.90
N ALA A 180 9.62 9.11 -6.42
CA ALA A 180 8.33 9.17 -5.76
C ALA A 180 7.23 9.23 -6.82
N LEU A 181 6.07 8.67 -6.53
CA LEU A 181 4.89 8.70 -7.37
C LEU A 181 3.67 9.09 -6.55
N THR A 182 3.01 10.18 -6.94
CA THR A 182 1.81 10.68 -6.28
C THR A 182 0.59 10.44 -7.16
N VAL A 183 -0.46 9.85 -6.60
CA VAL A 183 -1.75 9.62 -7.26
C VAL A 183 -2.82 10.49 -6.61
N HIS A 184 -3.63 11.16 -7.43
CA HIS A 184 -4.86 11.82 -7.01
C HIS A 184 -6.06 10.96 -7.39
N HIS A 185 -6.90 10.63 -6.42
CA HIS A 185 -8.14 9.88 -6.63
C HIS A 185 -9.20 10.30 -5.61
N ARG A 186 -10.47 9.98 -5.85
CA ARG A 186 -11.56 10.26 -4.90
C ARG A 186 -11.51 9.44 -3.62
N SER A 187 -10.91 8.26 -3.64
CA SER A 187 -10.66 7.36 -2.49
C SER A 187 -9.19 7.35 -2.16
N ALA A 188 -8.84 7.49 -0.89
CA ALA A 188 -7.47 7.44 -0.42
C ALA A 188 -6.90 6.01 -0.54
N ALA A 189 -7.70 4.98 -0.24
CA ALA A 189 -7.27 3.59 -0.39
C ALA A 189 -6.93 3.24 -1.85
N THR A 190 -7.73 3.71 -2.81
CA THR A 190 -7.44 3.50 -4.23
C THR A 190 -6.21 4.29 -4.67
N ALA A 191 -6.05 5.54 -4.21
CA ALA A 191 -4.87 6.34 -4.52
C ALA A 191 -3.59 5.67 -3.99
N ASP A 192 -3.62 5.14 -2.77
CA ASP A 192 -2.53 4.44 -2.09
C ASP A 192 -2.14 3.17 -2.87
N ALA A 193 -3.11 2.31 -3.18
CA ALA A 193 -2.86 1.10 -3.98
C ALA A 193 -2.31 1.42 -5.38
N LEU A 194 -2.83 2.45 -6.06
CA LEU A 194 -2.35 2.85 -7.39
C LEU A 194 -0.96 3.49 -7.34
N SER A 195 -0.65 4.28 -6.31
CA SER A 195 0.69 4.83 -6.14
C SER A 195 1.72 3.72 -5.94
N THR A 196 1.35 2.66 -5.20
CA THR A 196 2.17 1.45 -5.02
C THR A 196 2.32 0.66 -6.33
N ALA A 197 1.21 0.45 -7.06
CA ALA A 197 1.20 -0.33 -8.30
C ALA A 197 2.06 0.28 -9.42
N PHE A 198 2.04 1.61 -9.52
CA PHE A 198 2.71 2.32 -10.63
C PHE A 198 4.10 2.84 -10.29
N TYR A 199 4.51 2.74 -9.03
CA TYR A 199 5.86 3.06 -8.59
C TYR A 199 6.88 2.09 -9.18
#